data_f1f3d9c53a1cecdb56088b0181272575
#
_entry.id   f1f3d9c53a1cecdb56088b0181272575
#
_cell.length_a   1.000
_cell.length_b   1.000
_cell.length_c   1.000
_cell.angle_alpha   90.00
_cell.angle_beta   90.00
_cell.angle_gamma   90.00
#
_symmetry.space_group_name_H-M   'P 1'
#
loop_
_entity.id
_entity.type
_entity.pdbx_description
1 polymer ?
#
loop_
_entity_poly.entity_id
_entity_poly.type
_entity_poly.pdbx_seq_one_letter_code
_entity_poly.pdbx_strand_id
1 'polypeptide(L)'
;MAFSESGEIRTVARFDKVVEAPNWMRTTGELVYNSGGPIYAWKDGVERRIDTGVCDCCNNDHVLSPNEDAIAVSHMTFDSGFTSRVYIMPFDGGEPRLVTPNSPSFLHGWSPDGKELSYCAFREHDSRREVDVYTIPATGGEERRLTFGGFNDGPEYSPDGRQIWFNSTRSGLMQVWRMNRDGSDPVQMSRNDNNCWFGHISPDGKKVVYIVYHRDHLMPNEHLPNMQCELWLMDADGNHPRRLCSLFGGQGTINVNSWSPDSRLFAFVSYEWE
;
A
#
# COMPACT_ATOMS: atom_id res chain seq x y z
N MET A 1 -4.36 -15.35 -2.43
CA MET A 1 -4.89 -16.11 -1.26
C MET A 1 -5.70 -15.19 -0.38
N ALA A 2 -6.57 -15.72 0.48
CA ALA A 2 -7.27 -14.92 1.50
C ALA A 2 -7.06 -15.56 2.88
N PHE A 3 -6.95 -14.73 3.90
CA PHE A 3 -6.74 -15.13 5.30
C PHE A 3 -7.93 -14.71 6.14
N SER A 4 -8.45 -15.60 7.01
CA SER A 4 -9.49 -15.29 7.98
C SER A 4 -8.91 -15.00 9.36
N GLU A 5 -9.62 -14.26 10.20
CA GLU A 5 -9.24 -14.05 11.61
C GLU A 5 -9.06 -15.36 12.40
N SER A 6 -9.76 -16.43 12.00
CA SER A 6 -9.62 -17.77 12.59
C SER A 6 -8.30 -18.47 12.26
N GLY A 7 -7.50 -17.90 11.35
CA GLY A 7 -6.21 -18.47 10.95
C GLY A 7 -6.28 -19.37 9.72
N GLU A 8 -7.43 -19.43 9.05
CA GLU A 8 -7.59 -20.23 7.84
C GLU A 8 -7.08 -19.48 6.61
N ILE A 9 -6.18 -20.12 5.85
CA ILE A 9 -5.70 -19.63 4.56
C ILE A 9 -6.41 -20.44 3.47
N ARG A 10 -7.01 -19.74 2.49
CA ARG A 10 -7.56 -20.36 1.30
C ARG A 10 -6.96 -19.77 0.02
N THR A 11 -6.72 -20.61 -0.97
CA THR A 11 -6.39 -20.15 -2.32
C THR A 11 -7.69 -19.68 -2.99
N VAL A 12 -7.72 -18.40 -3.41
CA VAL A 12 -8.86 -17.79 -4.11
C VAL A 12 -8.70 -17.94 -5.61
N ALA A 13 -7.50 -17.70 -6.13
CA ALA A 13 -7.15 -17.82 -7.54
C ALA A 13 -5.68 -18.24 -7.70
N ARG A 14 -5.36 -18.82 -8.88
CA ARG A 14 -3.99 -19.08 -9.35
C ARG A 14 -3.83 -18.41 -10.70
N PHE A 15 -2.67 -17.82 -10.93
CA PHE A 15 -2.34 -17.10 -12.16
C PHE A 15 -0.97 -17.58 -12.66
N ASP A 16 -0.85 -17.74 -13.98
CA ASP A 16 0.42 -18.09 -14.67
C ASP A 16 1.27 -16.83 -14.96
N LYS A 17 1.00 -15.74 -14.22
CA LYS A 17 1.69 -14.45 -14.33
C LYS A 17 1.91 -13.88 -12.93
N VAL A 18 2.87 -12.96 -12.81
CA VAL A 18 3.05 -12.20 -11.57
C VAL A 18 1.84 -11.30 -11.36
N VAL A 19 1.20 -11.41 -10.20
CA VAL A 19 0.15 -10.52 -9.72
C VAL A 19 0.59 -9.91 -8.40
N GLU A 20 0.25 -8.64 -8.14
CA GLU A 20 0.73 -7.90 -6.99
C GLU A 20 -0.36 -7.02 -6.39
N ALA A 21 -0.26 -6.82 -5.08
CA ALA A 21 -1.03 -5.81 -4.34
C ALA A 21 -2.55 -5.91 -4.54
N PRO A 22 -3.20 -7.01 -4.11
CA PRO A 22 -4.63 -7.14 -4.24
C PRO A 22 -5.35 -6.08 -3.39
N ASN A 23 -6.32 -5.39 -3.99
CA ASN A 23 -7.17 -4.40 -3.33
C ASN A 23 -8.62 -4.83 -3.46
N TRP A 24 -9.36 -4.92 -2.36
CA TRP A 24 -10.71 -5.47 -2.35
C TRP A 24 -11.77 -4.40 -2.60
N MET A 25 -12.54 -4.52 -3.69
CA MET A 25 -13.68 -3.65 -3.94
C MET A 25 -14.86 -4.01 -3.03
N ARG A 26 -15.40 -2.99 -2.34
CA ARG A 26 -16.53 -3.16 -1.40
C ARG A 26 -17.85 -3.34 -2.12
N THR A 27 -18.03 -2.66 -3.25
CA THR A 27 -19.30 -2.64 -3.99
C THR A 27 -19.52 -3.90 -4.82
N THR A 28 -18.48 -4.41 -5.46
CA THR A 28 -18.59 -5.56 -6.37
C THR A 28 -18.01 -6.85 -5.80
N GLY A 29 -17.12 -6.76 -4.81
CA GLY A 29 -16.35 -7.89 -4.28
C GLY A 29 -15.24 -8.36 -5.23
N GLU A 30 -14.89 -7.58 -6.25
CA GLU A 30 -13.74 -7.84 -7.12
C GLU A 30 -12.42 -7.61 -6.36
N LEU A 31 -11.37 -8.33 -6.74
CA LEU A 31 -10.00 -8.05 -6.35
C LEU A 31 -9.31 -7.28 -7.49
N VAL A 32 -8.89 -6.06 -7.20
CA VAL A 32 -8.12 -5.23 -8.11
C VAL A 32 -6.64 -5.45 -7.84
N TYR A 33 -5.80 -5.61 -8.85
CA TYR A 33 -4.38 -5.89 -8.69
C TYR A 33 -3.55 -5.40 -9.90
N ASN A 34 -2.26 -5.25 -9.69
CA ASN A 34 -1.29 -4.96 -10.74
C ASN A 34 -0.71 -6.27 -11.32
N SER A 35 -0.43 -6.27 -12.62
CA SER A 35 0.33 -7.33 -13.28
C SER A 35 1.11 -6.78 -14.47
N GLY A 36 2.43 -6.62 -14.29
CA GLY A 36 3.35 -6.19 -15.35
C GLY A 36 3.12 -4.76 -15.86
N GLY A 37 2.55 -3.89 -15.03
CA GLY A 37 2.20 -2.50 -15.34
C GLY A 37 0.70 -2.24 -15.44
N PRO A 38 -0.09 -2.96 -16.24
CA PRO A 38 -1.54 -2.85 -16.26
C PRO A 38 -2.22 -3.23 -14.94
N ILE A 39 -3.39 -2.63 -14.70
CA ILE A 39 -4.28 -2.94 -13.58
C ILE A 39 -5.41 -3.84 -14.07
N TYR A 40 -5.78 -4.79 -13.24
CA TYR A 40 -6.83 -5.77 -13.51
C TYR A 40 -7.83 -5.83 -12.36
N ALA A 41 -9.06 -6.24 -12.66
CA ALA A 41 -10.05 -6.67 -11.67
C ALA A 41 -10.41 -8.13 -11.93
N TRP A 42 -10.53 -8.92 -10.86
CA TRP A 42 -10.86 -10.34 -10.92
C TRP A 42 -11.97 -10.70 -9.94
N LYS A 43 -12.91 -11.51 -10.40
CA LYS A 43 -13.95 -12.12 -9.57
C LYS A 43 -14.41 -13.44 -10.16
N ASP A 44 -14.54 -14.48 -9.35
CA ASP A 44 -15.15 -15.78 -9.70
C ASP A 44 -14.61 -16.40 -11.00
N GLY A 45 -13.30 -16.29 -11.24
CA GLY A 45 -12.65 -16.83 -12.43
C GLY A 45 -12.66 -15.88 -13.65
N VAL A 46 -13.30 -14.73 -13.55
CA VAL A 46 -13.36 -13.73 -14.63
C VAL A 46 -12.37 -12.60 -14.32
N GLU A 47 -11.43 -12.40 -15.22
CA GLU A 47 -10.47 -11.28 -15.19
C GLU A 47 -10.84 -10.23 -16.25
N ARG A 48 -10.76 -8.96 -15.90
CA ARG A 48 -10.86 -7.85 -16.85
C ARG A 48 -9.73 -6.85 -16.61
N ARG A 49 -9.15 -6.33 -17.67
CA ARG A 49 -8.20 -5.21 -17.60
C ARG A 49 -8.97 -3.91 -17.35
N ILE A 50 -8.47 -3.08 -16.44
CA ILE A 50 -8.96 -1.72 -16.24
C ILE A 50 -8.29 -0.83 -17.30
N ASP A 51 -9.07 0.00 -17.97
CA ASP A 51 -8.53 1.00 -18.89
C ASP A 51 -7.94 2.17 -18.10
N THR A 52 -6.62 2.21 -18.02
CA THR A 52 -5.85 3.26 -17.34
C THR A 52 -5.30 4.31 -18.32
N GLY A 53 -5.79 4.34 -19.55
CA GLY A 53 -5.34 5.25 -20.59
C GLY A 53 -3.83 5.12 -20.84
N VAL A 54 -3.10 6.23 -20.72
CA VAL A 54 -1.63 6.25 -20.91
C VAL A 54 -0.84 5.70 -19.71
N CYS A 55 -1.50 5.40 -18.59
CA CYS A 55 -0.87 4.85 -17.40
C CYS A 55 -0.78 3.31 -17.49
N ASP A 56 0.03 2.78 -18.38
CA ASP A 56 0.22 1.35 -18.64
C ASP A 56 1.48 0.76 -17.97
N CYS A 57 2.29 1.61 -17.34
CA CYS A 57 3.48 1.23 -16.59
C CYS A 57 3.30 1.55 -15.10
N CYS A 58 2.21 1.04 -14.50
CA CYS A 58 1.95 1.18 -13.07
C CYS A 58 2.84 0.21 -12.29
N ASN A 59 3.24 0.62 -11.10
CA ASN A 59 3.76 -0.30 -10.09
C ASN A 59 2.61 -0.88 -9.25
N ASN A 60 2.92 -1.52 -8.14
CA ASN A 60 1.95 -2.12 -7.25
C ASN A 60 1.23 -1.12 -6.30
N ASP A 61 1.45 0.19 -6.47
CA ASP A 61 0.78 1.24 -5.69
C ASP A 61 -0.47 1.72 -6.43
N HIS A 62 -1.61 1.16 -6.09
CA HIS A 62 -2.90 1.59 -6.62
C HIS A 62 -3.95 1.58 -5.50
N VAL A 63 -4.82 2.57 -5.47
CA VAL A 63 -5.83 2.73 -4.41
C VAL A 63 -7.16 3.16 -5.03
N LEU A 64 -8.23 2.46 -4.65
CA LEU A 64 -9.58 2.84 -5.05
C LEU A 64 -10.04 4.09 -4.29
N SER A 65 -10.82 4.94 -4.94
CA SER A 65 -11.50 6.04 -4.26
C SER A 65 -12.47 5.51 -3.21
N PRO A 66 -12.83 6.30 -2.18
CA PRO A 66 -13.78 5.86 -1.16
C PRO A 66 -15.15 5.45 -1.70
N ASN A 67 -15.55 5.98 -2.87
CA ASN A 67 -16.79 5.63 -3.56
C ASN A 67 -16.59 4.53 -4.62
N GLU A 68 -15.34 4.13 -4.87
CA GLU A 68 -14.94 3.15 -5.90
C GLU A 68 -15.34 3.54 -7.34
N ASP A 69 -15.55 4.84 -7.58
CA ASP A 69 -15.82 5.43 -8.89
C ASP A 69 -14.54 5.87 -9.61
N ALA A 70 -13.41 5.88 -8.90
CA ALA A 70 -12.10 6.21 -9.42
C ALA A 70 -11.01 5.33 -8.84
N ILE A 71 -9.87 5.29 -9.52
CA ILE A 71 -8.64 4.66 -9.04
C ILE A 71 -7.49 5.66 -9.15
N ALA A 72 -6.65 5.68 -8.13
CA ALA A 72 -5.38 6.37 -8.15
C ALA A 72 -4.25 5.34 -8.33
N VAL A 73 -3.24 5.67 -9.11
CA VAL A 73 -2.12 4.79 -9.44
C VAL A 73 -0.79 5.55 -9.40
N SER A 74 0.29 4.86 -9.04
CA SER A 74 1.65 5.31 -9.32
C SER A 74 2.06 4.82 -10.70
N HIS A 75 2.28 5.75 -11.63
CA HIS A 75 2.72 5.44 -12.98
C HIS A 75 4.19 5.82 -13.17
N MET A 76 4.95 4.88 -13.70
CA MET A 76 6.36 5.05 -14.00
C MET A 76 6.54 5.72 -15.37
N THR A 77 7.32 6.79 -15.41
CA THR A 77 7.69 7.48 -16.64
C THR A 77 9.19 7.49 -16.85
N PHE A 78 9.63 7.56 -18.10
CA PHE A 78 11.03 7.45 -18.49
C PHE A 78 11.52 8.64 -19.33
N ASP A 79 10.69 9.63 -19.53
CA ASP A 79 10.91 10.83 -20.38
C ASP A 79 12.04 11.75 -19.86
N SER A 80 12.31 11.71 -18.55
CA SER A 80 13.40 12.48 -17.91
C SER A 80 14.27 11.61 -16.98
N GLY A 81 14.39 10.31 -17.29
CA GLY A 81 14.92 9.27 -16.41
C GLY A 81 13.78 8.56 -15.68
N PHE A 82 14.12 7.49 -14.96
CA PHE A 82 13.13 6.74 -14.19
C PHE A 82 12.52 7.60 -13.09
N THR A 83 11.22 7.78 -13.14
CA THR A 83 10.47 8.47 -12.09
C THR A 83 9.05 7.93 -11.95
N SER A 84 8.41 8.21 -10.82
CA SER A 84 7.03 7.84 -10.51
C SER A 84 6.20 9.08 -10.22
N ARG A 85 4.96 9.11 -10.74
CA ARG A 85 3.98 10.15 -10.45
C ARG A 85 2.61 9.53 -10.20
N VAL A 86 1.81 10.21 -9.39
CA VAL A 86 0.46 9.76 -9.05
C VAL A 86 -0.56 10.37 -10.00
N TYR A 87 -1.42 9.51 -10.53
CA TYR A 87 -2.53 9.84 -11.41
C TYR A 87 -3.84 9.33 -10.82
N ILE A 88 -4.95 10.02 -11.12
CA ILE A 88 -6.33 9.58 -10.85
C ILE A 88 -7.07 9.46 -12.17
N MET A 89 -7.88 8.42 -12.31
CA MET A 89 -8.78 8.21 -13.45
C MET A 89 -10.09 7.55 -12.99
N PRO A 90 -11.18 7.68 -13.78
CA PRO A 90 -12.41 6.92 -13.51
C PRO A 90 -12.12 5.41 -13.52
N PHE A 91 -12.78 4.66 -12.62
CA PHE A 91 -12.56 3.21 -12.51
C PHE A 91 -13.05 2.42 -13.74
N ASP A 92 -14.08 2.93 -14.41
CA ASP A 92 -14.62 2.34 -15.65
C ASP A 92 -13.84 2.75 -16.92
N GLY A 93 -12.70 3.38 -16.74
CA GLY A 93 -11.86 3.89 -17.81
C GLY A 93 -12.06 5.38 -18.08
N GLY A 94 -11.04 6.02 -18.64
CA GLY A 94 -11.05 7.43 -18.95
C GLY A 94 -9.64 8.02 -18.96
N GLU A 95 -9.56 9.32 -19.21
CA GLU A 95 -8.28 10.01 -19.30
C GLU A 95 -7.66 10.21 -17.90
N PRO A 96 -6.43 9.71 -17.64
CA PRO A 96 -5.76 9.90 -16.38
C PRO A 96 -5.34 11.36 -16.18
N ARG A 97 -5.61 11.87 -14.98
CA ARG A 97 -5.23 13.22 -14.55
C ARG A 97 -4.05 13.14 -13.58
N LEU A 98 -2.97 13.84 -13.90
CA LEU A 98 -1.81 13.98 -13.03
C LEU A 98 -2.20 14.71 -11.73
N VAL A 99 -1.78 14.15 -10.58
CA VAL A 99 -2.01 14.73 -9.25
C VAL A 99 -0.71 15.26 -8.64
N THR A 100 0.39 14.48 -8.69
CA THR A 100 1.68 14.89 -8.12
C THR A 100 2.60 15.45 -9.21
N PRO A 101 2.78 16.78 -9.31
CA PRO A 101 3.71 17.36 -10.30
C PRO A 101 5.16 17.05 -9.97
N ASN A 102 5.49 16.96 -8.67
CA ASN A 102 6.83 16.60 -8.20
C ASN A 102 7.04 15.09 -8.20
N SER A 103 8.26 14.65 -8.46
CA SER A 103 8.64 13.23 -8.59
C SER A 103 10.02 12.94 -7.98
N PRO A 104 10.30 11.70 -7.56
CA PRO A 104 9.38 10.56 -7.52
C PRO A 104 8.35 10.66 -6.39
N SER A 105 7.14 10.16 -6.66
CA SER A 105 6.02 10.07 -5.72
C SER A 105 5.36 8.70 -5.87
N PHE A 106 5.13 7.99 -4.75
CA PHE A 106 4.57 6.64 -4.71
C PHE A 106 3.32 6.63 -3.83
N LEU A 107 2.18 6.30 -4.41
CA LEU A 107 0.85 6.34 -3.79
C LEU A 107 0.66 5.20 -2.79
N HIS A 108 0.03 5.49 -1.66
CA HIS A 108 -0.36 4.45 -0.71
C HIS A 108 -1.76 4.62 -0.11
N GLY A 109 -2.32 5.82 -0.09
CA GLY A 109 -3.59 6.04 0.56
C GLY A 109 -4.47 7.09 -0.10
N TRP A 110 -5.77 6.95 0.14
CA TRP A 110 -6.80 7.93 -0.17
C TRP A 110 -7.59 8.22 1.10
N SER A 111 -7.80 9.49 1.44
CA SER A 111 -8.56 9.85 2.62
C SER A 111 -10.02 9.38 2.50
N PRO A 112 -10.67 8.91 3.59
CA PRO A 112 -12.04 8.40 3.53
C PRO A 112 -13.08 9.42 3.07
N ASP A 113 -12.77 10.72 3.18
CA ASP A 113 -13.61 11.81 2.67
C ASP A 113 -13.37 12.12 1.18
N GLY A 114 -12.47 11.38 0.53
CA GLY A 114 -12.14 11.51 -0.90
C GLY A 114 -11.30 12.74 -1.27
N LYS A 115 -10.87 13.54 -0.30
CA LYS A 115 -10.30 14.88 -0.58
C LYS A 115 -8.78 14.90 -0.73
N GLU A 116 -8.07 13.95 -0.14
CA GLU A 116 -6.60 13.92 -0.12
C GLU A 116 -6.06 12.53 -0.49
N LEU A 117 -4.89 12.52 -1.11
CA LEU A 117 -4.05 11.34 -1.25
C LEU A 117 -2.89 11.41 -0.27
N SER A 118 -2.44 10.26 0.23
CA SER A 118 -1.19 10.10 0.95
C SER A 118 -0.22 9.23 0.15
N TYR A 119 1.05 9.61 0.16
CA TYR A 119 2.09 8.97 -0.63
C TYR A 119 3.45 9.15 0.03
N CYS A 120 4.41 8.30 -0.29
CA CYS A 120 5.81 8.58 0.01
C CYS A 120 6.46 9.29 -1.18
N ALA A 121 7.41 10.15 -0.87
CA ALA A 121 8.10 10.90 -1.91
C ALA A 121 9.57 11.13 -1.56
N PHE A 122 10.39 11.09 -2.60
CA PHE A 122 11.80 11.42 -2.53
C PHE A 122 11.96 12.89 -2.87
N ARG A 123 12.43 13.68 -1.90
CA ARG A 123 12.65 15.13 -2.08
C ARG A 123 14.05 15.52 -1.60
N GLU A 124 14.59 16.55 -2.22
CA GLU A 124 15.85 17.15 -1.79
C GLU A 124 15.57 18.21 -0.71
N HIS A 125 16.15 18.01 0.48
CA HIS A 125 16.10 18.95 1.60
C HIS A 125 17.53 19.17 2.10
N ASP A 126 18.00 20.42 2.14
CA ASP A 126 19.35 20.79 2.59
C ASP A 126 20.46 19.92 1.93
N SER A 127 20.35 19.70 0.61
CA SER A 127 21.26 18.87 -0.21
C SER A 127 21.29 17.39 0.20
N ARG A 128 20.25 16.91 0.88
CA ARG A 128 20.04 15.48 1.19
C ARG A 128 18.76 14.99 0.56
N ARG A 129 18.84 13.81 -0.04
CA ARG A 129 17.65 13.12 -0.54
C ARG A 129 16.98 12.39 0.61
N GLU A 130 15.79 12.82 0.96
CA GLU A 130 14.97 12.25 2.03
C GLU A 130 13.73 11.56 1.46
N VAL A 131 13.24 10.55 2.18
CA VAL A 131 12.02 9.82 1.84
C VAL A 131 11.02 10.01 2.97
N ASP A 132 9.94 10.71 2.67
CA ASP A 132 8.95 11.08 3.67
C ASP A 132 7.52 10.90 3.19
N VAL A 133 6.62 10.87 4.17
CA VAL A 133 5.19 10.88 3.94
C VAL A 133 4.73 12.29 3.59
N TYR A 134 3.96 12.36 2.51
CA TYR A 134 3.30 13.57 2.03
C TYR A 134 1.81 13.34 1.84
N THR A 135 1.05 14.45 1.88
CA THR A 135 -0.33 14.49 1.42
C THR A 135 -0.49 15.57 0.36
N ILE A 136 -1.49 15.40 -0.50
CA ILE A 136 -1.87 16.35 -1.55
C ILE A 136 -3.39 16.30 -1.75
N PRO A 137 -4.06 17.44 -2.04
CA PRO A 137 -5.46 17.38 -2.43
C PRO A 137 -5.67 16.44 -3.62
N ALA A 138 -6.71 15.61 -3.59
CA ALA A 138 -7.02 14.70 -4.70
C ALA A 138 -7.25 15.45 -6.03
N THR A 139 -7.57 16.73 -5.97
CA THR A 139 -7.64 17.62 -7.14
C THR A 139 -6.30 18.11 -7.66
N GLY A 140 -5.20 17.78 -6.98
CA GLY A 140 -3.89 18.37 -7.19
C GLY A 140 -3.71 19.69 -6.42
N GLY A 141 -2.52 20.25 -6.46
CA GLY A 141 -2.18 21.48 -5.76
C GLY A 141 -0.87 21.38 -4.97
N GLU A 142 -0.81 22.00 -3.80
CA GLU A 142 0.36 22.01 -2.96
C GLU A 142 0.47 20.72 -2.14
N GLU A 143 1.65 20.09 -2.19
CA GLU A 143 1.96 18.92 -1.35
C GLU A 143 2.38 19.35 0.06
N ARG A 144 1.97 18.60 1.07
CA ARG A 144 2.32 18.83 2.46
C ARG A 144 3.14 17.68 3.01
N ARG A 145 4.36 17.97 3.47
CA ARG A 145 5.23 17.01 4.15
C ARG A 145 4.72 16.77 5.58
N LEU A 146 4.61 15.50 5.98
CA LEU A 146 4.12 15.10 7.31
C LEU A 146 5.20 14.48 8.20
N THR A 147 6.24 13.88 7.62
CA THR A 147 7.33 13.25 8.39
C THR A 147 8.67 13.92 8.13
N PHE A 148 9.58 13.75 9.07
CA PHE A 148 10.91 14.32 9.04
C PHE A 148 11.91 13.33 9.64
N GLY A 149 12.98 13.06 8.91
CA GLY A 149 14.06 12.16 9.33
C GLY A 149 13.69 10.67 9.28
N GLY A 150 14.69 9.84 9.06
CA GLY A 150 14.51 8.42 8.77
C GLY A 150 14.10 8.17 7.31
N PHE A 151 13.72 6.94 7.02
CA PHE A 151 13.05 6.55 5.77
C PHE A 151 11.59 6.28 6.13
N ASN A 152 10.65 6.98 5.49
CA ASN A 152 9.22 6.91 5.81
C ASN A 152 8.42 6.55 4.55
N ASP A 153 7.57 5.52 4.63
CA ASP A 153 6.88 4.95 3.48
C ASP A 153 5.49 4.41 3.86
N GLY A 154 4.72 3.97 2.87
CA GLY A 154 3.47 3.25 3.03
C GLY A 154 2.37 3.98 3.81
N PRO A 155 2.10 5.28 3.58
CA PRO A 155 1.11 6.01 4.35
C PRO A 155 -0.32 5.65 3.96
N GLU A 156 -1.11 5.18 4.92
CA GLU A 156 -2.52 4.85 4.77
C GLU A 156 -3.39 5.56 5.82
N TYR A 157 -4.52 6.11 5.42
CA TYR A 157 -5.48 6.70 6.35
C TYR A 157 -6.22 5.64 7.16
N SER A 158 -6.44 5.91 8.45
CA SER A 158 -7.41 5.16 9.23
C SER A 158 -8.83 5.29 8.66
N PRO A 159 -9.73 4.30 8.86
CA PRO A 159 -11.09 4.35 8.32
C PRO A 159 -11.91 5.57 8.75
N ASP A 160 -11.62 6.14 9.92
CA ASP A 160 -12.24 7.37 10.43
C ASP A 160 -11.56 8.66 9.93
N GLY A 161 -10.46 8.54 9.17
CA GLY A 161 -9.70 9.64 8.59
C GLY A 161 -8.94 10.52 9.59
N ARG A 162 -8.84 10.11 10.86
CA ARG A 162 -8.19 10.90 11.90
C ARG A 162 -6.69 10.65 11.99
N GLN A 163 -6.23 9.51 11.52
CA GLN A 163 -4.85 9.06 11.65
C GLN A 163 -4.30 8.59 10.31
N ILE A 164 -2.97 8.58 10.22
CA ILE A 164 -2.20 7.99 9.11
C ILE A 164 -1.28 6.93 9.71
N TRP A 165 -1.39 5.70 9.20
CA TRP A 165 -0.48 4.60 9.45
C TRP A 165 0.66 4.69 8.44
N PHE A 166 1.88 4.40 8.82
CA PHE A 166 3.04 4.49 7.94
C PHE A 166 4.20 3.63 8.46
N ASN A 167 5.19 3.45 7.64
CA ASN A 167 6.43 2.75 7.97
C ASN A 167 7.53 3.76 8.26
N SER A 168 8.40 3.48 9.22
CA SER A 168 9.53 4.36 9.52
C SER A 168 10.71 3.62 10.12
N THR A 169 11.93 4.00 9.69
CA THR A 169 13.20 3.52 10.27
C THR A 169 13.66 4.33 11.48
N ARG A 170 12.89 5.29 11.98
CA ARG A 170 13.28 6.19 13.08
C ARG A 170 13.65 5.49 14.40
N SER A 171 13.24 4.24 14.58
CA SER A 171 13.64 3.38 15.72
C SER A 171 14.78 2.42 15.42
N GLY A 172 15.43 2.55 14.26
CA GLY A 172 16.54 1.72 13.79
C GLY A 172 16.13 0.70 12.72
N LEU A 173 15.23 -0.22 13.05
CA LEU A 173 14.60 -1.11 12.07
C LEU A 173 13.34 -0.45 11.48
N MET A 174 12.90 -0.93 10.30
CA MET A 174 11.61 -0.54 9.78
C MET A 174 10.50 -1.07 10.67
N GLN A 175 9.64 -0.18 11.12
CA GLN A 175 8.49 -0.52 11.97
C GLN A 175 7.23 0.18 11.48
N VAL A 176 6.07 -0.36 11.85
CA VAL A 176 4.77 0.28 11.63
C VAL A 176 4.55 1.35 12.68
N TRP A 177 4.17 2.53 12.25
CA TRP A 177 3.88 3.71 13.05
C TRP A 177 2.50 4.26 12.73
N ARG A 178 1.99 5.10 13.60
CA ARG A 178 0.75 5.82 13.44
C ARG A 178 0.94 7.26 13.92
N MET A 179 0.37 8.23 13.22
CA MET A 179 0.38 9.65 13.58
C MET A 179 -1.02 10.24 13.38
N ASN A 180 -1.28 11.43 13.94
CA ASN A 180 -2.46 12.20 13.58
C ASN A 180 -2.45 12.60 12.09
N ARG A 181 -3.62 12.87 11.48
CA ARG A 181 -3.73 13.29 10.08
C ARG A 181 -2.85 14.50 9.72
N ASP A 182 -2.56 15.36 10.68
CA ASP A 182 -1.72 16.54 10.49
C ASP A 182 -0.21 16.26 10.61
N GLY A 183 0.20 15.02 10.89
CA GLY A 183 1.59 14.59 11.08
C GLY A 183 2.06 14.65 12.54
N SER A 184 1.25 15.15 13.46
CA SER A 184 1.59 15.23 14.88
C SER A 184 1.52 13.87 15.59
N ASP A 185 2.15 13.76 16.77
CA ASP A 185 2.08 12.64 17.69
C ASP A 185 2.38 11.26 17.06
N PRO A 186 3.53 11.04 16.40
CA PRO A 186 3.89 9.75 15.85
C PRO A 186 4.14 8.73 16.96
N VAL A 187 3.46 7.58 16.89
CA VAL A 187 3.55 6.48 17.85
C VAL A 187 3.97 5.20 17.14
N GLN A 188 4.96 4.50 17.69
CA GLN A 188 5.39 3.19 17.18
C GLN A 188 4.38 2.11 17.59
N MET A 189 3.84 1.39 16.59
CA MET A 189 2.82 0.37 16.77
C MET A 189 3.40 -1.03 16.76
N SER A 190 4.29 -1.37 15.83
CA SER A 190 5.01 -2.64 15.86
C SER A 190 6.31 -2.52 16.65
N ARG A 191 6.67 -3.58 17.39
CA ARG A 191 7.95 -3.72 18.09
C ARG A 191 8.49 -5.13 17.85
N ASN A 192 9.04 -5.32 16.65
CA ASN A 192 9.57 -6.60 16.22
C ASN A 192 11.09 -6.46 16.04
N ASP A 193 11.83 -7.54 16.24
CA ASP A 193 13.28 -7.60 16.00
C ASP A 193 13.63 -7.71 14.50
N ASN A 194 12.65 -7.64 13.63
CA ASN A 194 12.71 -7.70 12.18
C ASN A 194 12.09 -6.45 11.54
N ASN A 195 12.22 -6.30 10.21
CA ASN A 195 11.68 -5.18 9.46
C ASN A 195 10.18 -5.38 9.18
N CYS A 196 9.34 -4.52 9.73
CA CYS A 196 7.88 -4.52 9.56
C CYS A 196 7.45 -3.48 8.54
N TRP A 197 6.73 -3.89 7.49
CA TRP A 197 6.32 -3.06 6.38
C TRP A 197 4.81 -3.13 6.14
N PHE A 198 4.24 -2.09 5.51
CA PHE A 198 2.88 -2.05 4.99
C PHE A 198 1.82 -2.48 6.01
N GLY A 199 1.66 -1.65 7.06
CA GLY A 199 0.62 -1.88 8.07
C GLY A 199 -0.74 -1.41 7.59
N HIS A 200 -1.63 -2.35 7.23
CA HIS A 200 -2.97 -2.09 6.72
C HIS A 200 -4.02 -2.30 7.79
N ILE A 201 -4.76 -1.24 8.11
CA ILE A 201 -5.83 -1.27 9.11
C ILE A 201 -7.13 -1.84 8.53
N SER A 202 -7.81 -2.68 9.31
CA SER A 202 -9.11 -3.22 8.92
C SER A 202 -10.19 -2.12 8.83
N PRO A 203 -11.23 -2.27 7.98
CA PRO A 203 -12.30 -1.29 7.84
C PRO A 203 -13.04 -0.95 9.13
N ASP A 204 -13.13 -1.88 10.10
CA ASP A 204 -13.72 -1.63 11.42
C ASP A 204 -12.75 -0.96 12.40
N GLY A 205 -11.51 -0.70 11.99
CA GLY A 205 -10.49 0.01 12.77
C GLY A 205 -9.89 -0.80 13.91
N LYS A 206 -10.04 -2.13 13.97
CA LYS A 206 -9.63 -2.93 15.12
C LYS A 206 -8.34 -3.71 14.93
N LYS A 207 -7.99 -4.09 13.72
CA LYS A 207 -6.85 -4.95 13.42
C LYS A 207 -5.93 -4.31 12.39
N VAL A 208 -4.67 -4.69 12.44
CA VAL A 208 -3.65 -4.28 11.45
C VAL A 208 -2.90 -5.51 10.99
N VAL A 209 -2.94 -5.78 9.68
CA VAL A 209 -2.07 -6.77 9.04
C VAL A 209 -0.82 -6.07 8.52
N TYR A 210 0.33 -6.72 8.60
CA TYR A 210 1.60 -6.20 8.08
C TYR A 210 2.52 -7.32 7.64
N ILE A 211 3.48 -7.00 6.77
CA ILE A 211 4.50 -7.95 6.29
C ILE A 211 5.81 -7.76 7.07
N VAL A 212 6.49 -8.87 7.34
CA VAL A 212 7.76 -8.87 8.08
C VAL A 212 8.84 -9.56 7.24
N TYR A 213 9.97 -8.86 7.08
CA TYR A 213 11.20 -9.39 6.47
C TYR A 213 12.27 -9.58 7.54
N HIS A 214 12.97 -10.69 7.51
CA HIS A 214 14.04 -10.94 8.46
C HIS A 214 15.15 -9.89 8.30
N ARG A 215 15.58 -9.30 9.40
CA ARG A 215 16.56 -8.20 9.44
C ARG A 215 17.92 -8.53 8.81
N ASP A 216 18.29 -9.81 8.77
CA ASP A 216 19.55 -10.25 8.18
C ASP A 216 19.47 -10.44 6.66
N HIS A 217 18.25 -10.32 6.08
CA HIS A 217 18.03 -10.50 4.65
C HIS A 217 17.96 -9.19 3.88
N LEU A 218 17.50 -8.11 4.51
CA LEU A 218 17.29 -6.80 3.90
C LEU A 218 17.70 -5.68 4.83
N MET A 219 18.20 -4.59 4.26
CA MET A 219 18.37 -3.34 5.00
C MET A 219 17.02 -2.80 5.48
N PRO A 220 16.96 -2.02 6.56
CA PRO A 220 15.70 -1.52 7.09
C PRO A 220 14.84 -0.73 6.10
N ASN A 221 15.45 -0.06 5.12
CA ASN A 221 14.80 0.75 4.09
C ASN A 221 14.57 0.00 2.76
N GLU A 222 14.65 -1.32 2.77
CA GLU A 222 14.42 -2.17 1.59
C GLU A 222 13.19 -3.06 1.79
N HIS A 223 12.41 -3.20 0.73
CA HIS A 223 11.31 -4.15 0.60
C HIS A 223 11.33 -4.70 -0.84
N LEU A 224 11.89 -5.88 -1.01
CA LEU A 224 12.10 -6.46 -2.34
C LEU A 224 11.02 -7.49 -2.68
N PRO A 225 10.73 -7.73 -3.97
CA PRO A 225 9.96 -8.88 -4.41
C PRO A 225 10.77 -10.17 -4.26
N ASN A 226 10.10 -11.32 -4.37
CA ASN A 226 10.73 -12.65 -4.38
C ASN A 226 11.56 -12.96 -3.12
N MET A 227 10.99 -12.68 -1.96
CA MET A 227 11.61 -12.88 -0.65
C MET A 227 10.80 -13.86 0.21
N GLN A 228 11.51 -14.56 1.09
CA GLN A 228 10.87 -15.21 2.24
C GLN A 228 10.41 -14.11 3.20
N CYS A 229 9.14 -14.09 3.50
CA CYS A 229 8.53 -13.11 4.40
C CYS A 229 7.43 -13.76 5.25
N GLU A 230 6.91 -12.99 6.17
CA GLU A 230 5.85 -13.42 7.07
C GLU A 230 4.72 -12.39 7.06
N LEU A 231 3.48 -12.86 7.19
CA LEU A 231 2.34 -12.00 7.50
C LEU A 231 2.07 -12.05 9.01
N TRP A 232 1.87 -10.88 9.57
CA TRP A 232 1.57 -10.69 10.98
C TRP A 232 0.28 -9.88 11.16
N LEU A 233 -0.38 -10.09 12.28
CA LEU A 233 -1.58 -9.37 12.69
C LEU A 233 -1.39 -8.84 14.12
N MET A 234 -1.85 -7.61 14.36
CA MET A 234 -1.93 -7.02 15.69
C MET A 234 -3.26 -6.28 15.87
N ASP A 235 -3.59 -5.95 17.10
CA ASP A 235 -4.67 -5.02 17.38
C ASP A 235 -4.29 -3.59 16.98
N ALA A 236 -5.25 -2.73 16.66
CA ALA A 236 -4.99 -1.36 16.23
C ALA A 236 -4.38 -0.47 17.34
N ASP A 237 -4.31 -0.95 18.56
CA ASP A 237 -3.57 -0.33 19.66
C ASP A 237 -2.10 -0.80 19.78
N GLY A 238 -1.68 -1.73 18.89
CA GLY A 238 -0.34 -2.32 18.85
C GLY A 238 -0.17 -3.55 19.74
N ASN A 239 -1.23 -3.99 20.43
CA ASN A 239 -1.20 -5.17 21.29
C ASN A 239 -1.42 -6.48 20.52
N HIS A 240 -1.11 -7.60 21.16
CA HIS A 240 -1.33 -8.97 20.70
C HIS A 240 -0.74 -9.26 19.29
N PRO A 241 0.50 -8.84 18.97
CA PRO A 241 1.10 -9.18 17.69
C PRO A 241 1.28 -10.69 17.57
N ARG A 242 0.87 -11.25 16.44
CA ARG A 242 1.04 -12.69 16.16
C ARG A 242 1.35 -12.93 14.70
N ARG A 243 2.21 -13.89 14.43
CA ARG A 243 2.48 -14.38 13.09
C ARG A 243 1.29 -15.19 12.59
N LEU A 244 0.87 -14.92 11.37
CA LEU A 244 -0.19 -15.65 10.68
C LEU A 244 0.37 -16.79 9.84
N CYS A 245 1.35 -16.47 8.99
CA CYS A 245 2.01 -17.47 8.13
C CYS A 245 3.38 -16.98 7.68
N SER A 246 4.19 -17.90 7.18
CA SER A 246 5.39 -17.64 6.38
C SER A 246 5.07 -17.98 4.93
N LEU A 247 5.60 -17.20 3.99
CA LEU A 247 5.34 -17.36 2.56
C LEU A 247 6.52 -16.86 1.72
N PHE A 248 6.55 -17.25 0.46
CA PHE A 248 7.40 -16.64 -0.54
C PHE A 248 6.60 -15.58 -1.30
N GLY A 249 7.04 -14.33 -1.25
CA GLY A 249 6.30 -13.19 -1.78
C GLY A 249 7.17 -11.95 -1.85
N GLY A 250 6.92 -10.98 -0.99
CA GLY A 250 7.67 -9.74 -0.92
C GLY A 250 6.81 -8.50 -1.16
N GLN A 251 7.36 -7.50 -1.82
CA GLN A 251 6.72 -6.20 -2.01
C GLN A 251 5.27 -6.30 -2.55
N GLY A 252 5.01 -7.14 -3.54
CA GLY A 252 3.68 -7.31 -4.13
C GLY A 252 2.67 -8.09 -3.26
N THR A 253 3.07 -8.61 -2.11
CA THR A 253 2.20 -9.48 -1.28
C THR A 253 0.99 -8.73 -0.73
N ILE A 254 1.19 -7.58 -0.08
CA ILE A 254 0.15 -6.73 0.53
C ILE A 254 0.53 -5.24 0.46
N ASN A 255 1.01 -4.74 -0.65
CA ASN A 255 1.50 -3.36 -0.76
C ASN A 255 0.39 -2.28 -0.62
N VAL A 256 -0.86 -2.67 -0.81
CA VAL A 256 -2.05 -1.83 -0.60
C VAL A 256 -3.04 -2.56 0.29
N ASN A 257 -3.99 -1.82 0.87
CA ASN A 257 -5.00 -2.38 1.75
C ASN A 257 -5.89 -3.39 1.01
N SER A 258 -5.96 -4.59 1.52
CA SER A 258 -6.65 -5.72 0.91
C SER A 258 -7.70 -6.36 1.82
N TRP A 259 -8.09 -5.67 2.90
CA TRP A 259 -9.14 -6.14 3.78
C TRP A 259 -10.50 -6.22 3.06
N SER A 260 -11.25 -7.28 3.34
CA SER A 260 -12.66 -7.36 2.94
C SER A 260 -13.51 -6.30 3.66
N PRO A 261 -14.60 -5.84 3.05
CA PRO A 261 -15.43 -4.79 3.63
C PRO A 261 -15.99 -5.10 5.02
N ASP A 262 -16.18 -6.37 5.35
CA ASP A 262 -16.68 -6.86 6.64
C ASP A 262 -15.56 -7.09 7.68
N SER A 263 -14.30 -6.74 7.34
CA SER A 263 -13.11 -6.89 8.19
C SER A 263 -12.77 -8.33 8.60
N ARG A 264 -13.35 -9.34 7.95
CA ARG A 264 -13.14 -10.76 8.31
C ARG A 264 -12.02 -11.43 7.54
N LEU A 265 -11.72 -10.93 6.36
CA LEU A 265 -10.71 -11.48 5.47
C LEU A 265 -9.79 -10.38 5.00
N PHE A 266 -8.58 -10.74 4.61
CA PHE A 266 -7.75 -9.92 3.72
C PHE A 266 -7.13 -10.80 2.64
N ALA A 267 -6.96 -10.22 1.47
CA ALA A 267 -6.31 -10.89 0.35
C ALA A 267 -4.79 -10.64 0.37
N PHE A 268 -4.03 -11.61 -0.09
CA PHE A 268 -2.58 -11.47 -0.27
C PHE A 268 -2.08 -12.36 -1.40
N VAL A 269 -0.90 -12.03 -1.93
CA VAL A 269 -0.22 -12.81 -2.96
C VAL A 269 0.93 -13.61 -2.36
N SER A 270 1.05 -14.84 -2.77
CA SER A 270 2.20 -15.71 -2.54
C SER A 270 2.61 -16.33 -3.86
N TYR A 271 3.91 -16.42 -4.10
CA TYR A 271 4.47 -17.04 -5.29
C TYR A 271 4.85 -18.50 -5.01
N GLU A 272 4.70 -19.32 -6.02
CA GLU A 272 5.18 -20.71 -6.03
C GLU A 272 6.35 -20.79 -7.02
N TRP A 273 7.41 -21.51 -6.67
CA TRP A 273 8.46 -21.90 -7.63
C TRP A 273 7.99 -23.11 -8.40
N GLU A 274 8.13 -23.09 -9.70
CA GLU A 274 8.05 -24.31 -10.53
C GLU A 274 9.33 -25.12 -10.45
#